data_1db4a67376a8cfd5b1183eb0180d4ff5
#
_entry.id   1db4a67376a8cfd5b1183eb0180d4ff5
#
_cell.length_a   1.000
_cell.length_b   1.000
_cell.length_c   1.000
_cell.angle_alpha   90.00
_cell.angle_beta   90.00
_cell.angle_gamma   90.00
#
_symmetry.space_group_name_H-M   'P 1'
#
loop_
_entity.id
_entity.type
_entity.pdbx_description
1 polymer ?
#
loop_
_entity_poly.entity_id
_entity_poly.type
_entity_poly.pdbx_seq_one_letter_code
_entity_poly.pdbx_strand_id
1 'polypeptide(L)'
;MPRNHPSLALVAAVLLPFTAAGEVVCALGSASSYNAYRDERPSRDAMQLAGQVNQALTPICRPRCPEIALFRNATAPNVMLIAGDGQAKIVYAPQFFTTVFDAYGDAAIVALIAHELGHAVDETAPASWIKRSWSPELRADAWAACALAKVRPTPSGLREALAAIAKYPPAAQPGWNARLPALRVGFTECGGDGSQFDRAAAGKGN
;
A
#
# COMPACT_ATOMS: atom_id res chain seq x y z
N MET A 1 23.43 -29.08 7.84
CA MET A 1 22.24 -28.42 7.24
C MET A 1 22.22 -26.96 7.73
N PRO A 2 22.47 -25.96 6.90
CA PRO A 2 22.43 -24.56 7.33
C PRO A 2 20.97 -24.15 7.51
N ARG A 3 20.64 -23.61 8.67
CA ARG A 3 19.34 -23.01 8.96
C ARG A 3 19.28 -21.66 8.21
N ASN A 4 18.50 -21.63 7.13
CA ASN A 4 18.11 -20.37 6.49
C ASN A 4 17.18 -19.61 7.44
N HIS A 5 17.71 -18.60 8.14
CA HIS A 5 16.88 -17.59 8.79
C HIS A 5 16.23 -16.75 7.69
N PRO A 6 14.90 -16.54 7.73
CA PRO A 6 14.28 -15.59 6.81
C PRO A 6 14.77 -14.19 7.19
N SER A 7 15.56 -13.57 6.33
CA SER A 7 15.87 -12.14 6.44
C SER A 7 14.57 -11.38 6.31
N LEU A 8 14.10 -10.80 7.40
CA LEU A 8 13.03 -9.83 7.45
C LEU A 8 13.57 -8.52 6.85
N ALA A 9 13.43 -8.35 5.56
CA ALA A 9 13.86 -7.17 4.82
C ALA A 9 12.65 -6.36 4.36
N LEU A 10 11.92 -5.83 5.32
CA LEU A 10 11.02 -4.68 5.11
C LEU A 10 10.57 -4.22 6.51
N VAL A 11 10.80 -2.96 6.83
CA VAL A 11 10.47 -2.34 8.12
C VAL A 11 11.48 -2.62 9.22
N ALA A 12 12.73 -2.25 9.02
CA ALA A 12 13.60 -1.85 10.11
C ALA A 12 13.28 -0.37 10.41
N ALA A 13 12.80 -0.07 11.61
CA ALA A 13 12.76 1.30 12.12
C ALA A 13 14.22 1.74 12.40
N VAL A 14 14.97 2.05 11.35
CA VAL A 14 16.31 2.62 11.47
C VAL A 14 16.11 4.10 11.80
N LEU A 15 16.48 4.49 13.00
CA LEU A 15 16.59 5.88 13.44
C LEU A 15 17.82 6.51 12.78
N LEU A 16 17.76 6.80 11.49
CA LEU A 16 18.68 7.74 10.86
C LEU A 16 17.96 9.09 10.77
N PRO A 17 18.64 10.21 11.05
CA PRO A 17 18.04 11.52 10.85
C PRO A 17 17.80 11.70 9.35
N PHE A 18 16.55 11.66 8.94
CA PHE A 18 16.13 12.02 7.60
C PHE A 18 16.25 13.54 7.47
N THR A 19 17.35 14.03 6.92
CA THR A 19 17.67 15.46 6.85
C THR A 19 17.27 16.12 5.53
N ALA A 20 16.75 15.38 4.56
CA ALA A 20 16.29 15.95 3.30
C ALA A 20 14.76 15.94 3.20
N ALA A 21 14.18 17.03 2.74
CA ALA A 21 12.78 17.08 2.32
C ALA A 21 12.63 16.18 1.08
N GLY A 22 12.23 14.92 1.29
CA GLY A 22 11.92 14.00 0.20
C GLY A 22 10.74 14.52 -0.63
N GLU A 23 10.71 14.15 -1.90
CA GLU A 23 9.58 14.43 -2.78
C GLU A 23 8.42 13.50 -2.45
N VAL A 24 7.20 14.05 -2.36
CA VAL A 24 5.98 13.25 -2.23
C VAL A 24 5.70 12.58 -3.57
N VAL A 25 5.85 11.27 -3.64
CA VAL A 25 5.59 10.46 -4.84
C VAL A 25 4.10 10.23 -5.01
N CYS A 26 3.42 9.88 -3.92
CA CYS A 26 1.98 9.67 -3.87
C CYS A 26 1.42 10.15 -2.54
N ALA A 27 0.21 10.68 -2.56
CA ALA A 27 -0.57 10.97 -1.36
C ALA A 27 -2.05 10.85 -1.67
N LEU A 28 -2.81 10.23 -0.77
CA LEU A 28 -4.26 10.21 -0.85
C LEU A 28 -4.80 11.60 -0.46
N GLY A 29 -5.01 12.50 -1.43
CA GLY A 29 -5.36 13.90 -1.20
C GLY A 29 -4.16 14.86 -1.22
N SER A 30 -4.26 16.05 -0.60
CA SER A 30 -3.18 17.03 -0.61
C SER A 30 -2.13 16.79 0.48
N ALA A 31 -0.85 16.90 0.15
CA ALA A 31 0.27 16.71 1.08
C ALA A 31 0.73 18.02 1.78
N SER A 32 -0.02 19.12 1.66
CA SER A 32 0.42 20.46 2.01
C SER A 32 0.76 20.71 3.50
N SER A 33 0.32 19.83 4.40
CA SER A 33 0.54 19.99 5.85
C SER A 33 1.67 19.14 6.42
N TYR A 34 2.27 18.25 5.63
CA TYR A 34 3.28 17.32 6.10
C TYR A 34 4.56 18.03 6.56
N ASN A 35 5.06 17.64 7.74
CA ASN A 35 6.32 18.11 8.31
C ASN A 35 7.19 16.93 8.75
N ALA A 36 8.25 16.63 8.02
CA ALA A 36 9.14 15.48 8.24
C ALA A 36 9.80 15.44 9.62
N TYR A 37 10.00 16.58 10.28
CA TYR A 37 10.56 16.63 11.65
C TYR A 37 9.62 16.05 12.72
N ARG A 38 8.37 15.76 12.34
CA ARG A 38 7.36 15.15 13.21
C ARG A 38 7.12 13.67 12.90
N ASP A 39 8.02 13.04 12.16
CA ASP A 39 7.97 11.61 11.94
C ASP A 39 8.28 10.86 13.23
N GLU A 40 7.37 9.98 13.63
CA GLU A 40 7.45 9.17 14.83
C GLU A 40 7.41 7.68 14.48
N ARG A 41 7.82 6.84 15.44
CA ARG A 41 7.70 5.38 15.30
C ARG A 41 6.24 4.99 15.07
N PRO A 42 5.96 4.04 14.17
CA PRO A 42 4.60 3.55 13.94
C PRO A 42 4.02 2.88 15.19
N SER A 43 2.71 2.82 15.28
CA SER A 43 2.03 2.01 16.30
C SER A 43 2.30 0.52 16.07
N ARG A 44 2.10 -0.29 17.12
CA ARG A 44 2.23 -1.76 17.01
C ARG A 44 1.28 -2.33 15.96
N ASP A 45 0.04 -1.87 15.93
CA ASP A 45 -0.97 -2.35 15.00
C ASP A 45 -0.64 -1.99 13.54
N ALA A 46 -0.19 -0.74 13.29
CA ALA A 46 0.29 -0.34 11.97
C ALA A 46 1.50 -1.18 11.51
N MET A 47 2.42 -1.51 12.42
CA MET A 47 3.56 -2.40 12.14
C MET A 47 3.10 -3.82 11.81
N GLN A 48 2.09 -4.33 12.49
CA GLN A 48 1.53 -5.66 12.21
C GLN A 48 0.90 -5.69 10.81
N LEU A 49 0.10 -4.69 10.45
CA LEU A 49 -0.55 -4.61 9.13
C LEU A 49 0.47 -4.42 8.00
N ALA A 50 1.47 -3.56 8.20
CA ALA A 50 2.59 -3.42 7.26
C ALA A 50 3.38 -4.73 7.11
N GLY A 51 3.53 -5.49 8.19
CA GLY A 51 4.13 -6.83 8.17
C GLY A 51 3.36 -7.82 7.29
N GLN A 52 2.03 -7.75 7.27
CA GLN A 52 1.20 -8.58 6.36
C GLN A 52 1.45 -8.21 4.89
N VAL A 53 1.51 -6.90 4.58
CA VAL A 53 1.83 -6.42 3.22
C VAL A 53 3.21 -6.90 2.80
N ASN A 54 4.19 -6.80 3.69
CA ASN A 54 5.55 -7.28 3.43
C ASN A 54 5.59 -8.78 3.13
N GLN A 55 4.97 -9.59 3.98
CA GLN A 55 4.88 -11.04 3.77
C GLN A 55 4.19 -11.40 2.45
N ALA A 56 3.17 -10.63 2.05
CA ALA A 56 2.43 -10.81 0.81
C ALA A 56 3.29 -10.54 -0.44
N LEU A 57 4.05 -9.44 -0.45
CA LEU A 57 4.74 -8.96 -1.64
C LEU A 57 6.20 -9.44 -1.75
N THR A 58 6.89 -9.73 -0.64
CA THR A 58 8.30 -10.18 -0.65
C THR A 58 8.55 -11.38 -1.56
N PRO A 59 7.71 -12.44 -1.61
CA PRO A 59 7.94 -13.57 -2.52
C PRO A 59 7.91 -13.20 -4.00
N ILE A 60 7.26 -12.09 -4.35
CA ILE A 60 7.06 -11.64 -5.72
C ILE A 60 8.18 -10.69 -6.16
N CYS A 61 8.60 -9.77 -5.29
CA CYS A 61 9.58 -8.74 -5.63
C CYS A 61 11.04 -9.19 -5.44
N ARG A 62 11.33 -10.29 -4.71
CA ARG A 62 12.71 -10.76 -4.52
C ARG A 62 13.45 -11.05 -5.82
N PRO A 63 14.77 -10.76 -5.89
CA PRO A 63 15.64 -10.17 -4.86
C PRO A 63 15.62 -8.63 -4.82
N ARG A 64 14.75 -7.97 -5.57
CA ARG A 64 14.73 -6.52 -5.79
C ARG A 64 13.65 -5.79 -4.99
N CYS A 65 13.21 -6.36 -3.87
CA CYS A 65 12.25 -5.67 -3.00
C CYS A 65 12.83 -4.35 -2.48
N PRO A 66 12.07 -3.25 -2.52
CA PRO A 66 12.52 -1.99 -1.94
C PRO A 66 12.57 -2.08 -0.41
N GLU A 67 13.55 -1.41 0.19
CA GLU A 67 13.58 -1.19 1.63
C GLU A 67 12.84 0.10 1.95
N ILE A 68 11.71 0.00 2.64
CA ILE A 68 10.84 1.13 2.96
C ILE A 68 10.56 1.18 4.45
N ALA A 69 10.83 2.32 5.08
CA ALA A 69 10.48 2.57 6.46
C ALA A 69 9.04 3.07 6.59
N LEU A 70 8.35 2.67 7.68
CA LEU A 70 7.02 3.19 8.03
C LEU A 70 7.13 4.18 9.19
N PHE A 71 6.45 5.32 9.07
CA PHE A 71 6.36 6.34 10.11
C PHE A 71 4.91 6.78 10.32
N ARG A 72 4.58 7.16 11.55
CA ARG A 72 3.36 7.92 11.83
C ARG A 72 3.70 9.40 11.92
N ASN A 73 2.78 10.27 11.49
CA ASN A 73 2.97 11.71 11.56
C ASN A 73 1.61 12.42 11.64
N ALA A 74 1.35 13.13 12.74
CA ALA A 74 0.07 13.81 12.94
C ALA A 74 -0.14 15.00 11.97
N THR A 75 0.91 15.48 11.29
CA THR A 75 0.81 16.52 10.27
C THR A 75 0.60 15.97 8.85
N ALA A 76 0.74 14.66 8.66
CA ALA A 76 0.37 14.03 7.40
C ALA A 76 -1.15 14.09 7.20
N PRO A 77 -1.64 14.33 5.98
CA PRO A 77 -3.09 14.38 5.72
C PRO A 77 -3.73 12.98 5.73
N ASN A 78 -2.96 11.95 5.41
CA ASN A 78 -3.43 10.57 5.20
C ASN A 78 -2.27 9.56 5.22
N VAL A 79 -2.17 8.66 4.22
CA VAL A 79 -0.99 7.83 3.95
C VAL A 79 -0.30 8.30 2.68
N MET A 80 1.04 8.30 2.67
CA MET A 80 1.86 8.86 1.60
C MET A 80 3.13 8.05 1.42
N LEU A 81 3.58 7.91 0.15
CA LEU A 81 4.95 7.51 -0.18
C LEU A 81 5.79 8.76 -0.41
N ILE A 82 6.92 8.83 0.27
CA ILE A 82 7.92 9.90 0.13
C ILE A 82 9.23 9.27 -0.28
N ALA A 83 9.83 9.73 -1.37
CA ALA A 83 11.13 9.31 -1.85
C ALA A 83 12.12 10.48 -1.82
N GLY A 84 13.38 10.19 -1.50
CA GLY A 84 14.47 11.17 -1.50
C GLY A 84 15.80 10.52 -1.10
N ASP A 85 16.89 11.04 -1.62
CA ASP A 85 18.27 10.61 -1.32
C ASP A 85 18.51 9.08 -1.40
N GLY A 86 17.86 8.42 -2.36
CA GLY A 86 17.98 6.96 -2.55
C GLY A 86 17.21 6.11 -1.54
N GLN A 87 16.40 6.73 -0.69
CA GLN A 87 15.55 6.05 0.28
C GLN A 87 14.08 6.44 0.06
N ALA A 88 13.18 5.52 0.42
CA ALA A 88 11.75 5.78 0.42
C ALA A 88 11.15 5.45 1.80
N LYS A 89 10.08 6.17 2.16
CA LYS A 89 9.33 5.91 3.37
C LYS A 89 7.83 6.06 3.13
N ILE A 90 7.05 5.25 3.84
CA ILE A 90 5.60 5.44 3.95
C ILE A 90 5.32 6.19 5.25
N VAL A 91 4.56 7.27 5.15
CA VAL A 91 4.13 8.08 6.29
C VAL A 91 2.62 8.05 6.37
N TYR A 92 2.07 7.79 7.55
CA TYR A 92 0.61 7.79 7.77
C TYR A 92 0.18 8.72 8.90
N ALA A 93 -0.99 9.34 8.74
CA ALA A 93 -1.66 10.08 9.80
C ALA A 93 -2.38 9.11 10.75
N PRO A 94 -2.11 9.13 12.08
CA PRO A 94 -2.79 8.23 13.03
C PRO A 94 -4.32 8.37 12.97
N GLN A 95 -4.82 9.60 12.90
CA GLN A 95 -6.26 9.86 12.84
C GLN A 95 -6.91 9.31 11.56
N PHE A 96 -6.21 9.40 10.43
CA PHE A 96 -6.68 8.83 9.17
C PHE A 96 -6.77 7.29 9.28
N PHE A 97 -5.75 6.63 9.83
CA PHE A 97 -5.77 5.18 10.02
C PHE A 97 -6.90 4.74 10.95
N THR A 98 -7.12 5.46 12.06
CA THR A 98 -8.27 5.19 12.94
C THR A 98 -9.60 5.31 12.19
N THR A 99 -9.79 6.40 11.42
CA THR A 99 -11.01 6.61 10.63
C THR A 99 -11.24 5.50 9.60
N VAL A 100 -10.18 5.07 8.91
CA VAL A 100 -10.28 3.99 7.92
C VAL A 100 -10.54 2.65 8.61
N PHE A 101 -9.85 2.37 9.71
CA PHE A 101 -10.04 1.13 10.48
C PHE A 101 -11.48 1.00 10.99
N ASP A 102 -12.00 2.05 11.61
CA ASP A 102 -13.36 2.06 12.17
C ASP A 102 -14.44 1.88 11.09
N ALA A 103 -14.20 2.42 9.88
CA ALA A 103 -15.16 2.35 8.79
C ALA A 103 -15.03 1.11 7.90
N TYR A 104 -13.80 0.56 7.74
CA TYR A 104 -13.50 -0.45 6.71
C TYR A 104 -12.63 -1.61 7.22
N GLY A 105 -12.13 -1.57 8.45
CA GLY A 105 -11.34 -2.64 9.06
C GLY A 105 -9.89 -2.77 8.54
N ASP A 106 -9.23 -3.83 9.00
CA ASP A 106 -7.80 -4.11 8.75
C ASP A 106 -7.43 -4.23 7.27
N ALA A 107 -8.28 -4.91 6.49
CA ALA A 107 -8.01 -5.15 5.07
C ALA A 107 -7.92 -3.85 4.26
N ALA A 108 -8.64 -2.81 4.69
CA ALA A 108 -8.56 -1.48 4.08
C ALA A 108 -7.20 -0.82 4.36
N ILE A 109 -6.70 -0.89 5.59
CA ILE A 109 -5.36 -0.37 5.93
C ILE A 109 -4.28 -1.13 5.17
N VAL A 110 -4.37 -2.46 5.09
CA VAL A 110 -3.47 -3.29 4.27
C VAL A 110 -3.47 -2.82 2.83
N ALA A 111 -4.64 -2.58 2.23
CA ALA A 111 -4.75 -2.14 0.85
C ALA A 111 -4.12 -0.76 0.60
N LEU A 112 -4.32 0.19 1.51
CA LEU A 112 -3.75 1.54 1.40
C LEU A 112 -2.23 1.53 1.57
N ILE A 113 -1.68 0.80 2.56
CA ILE A 113 -0.23 0.61 2.70
C ILE A 113 0.35 -0.08 1.46
N ALA A 114 -0.33 -1.11 0.95
CA ALA A 114 0.13 -1.85 -0.22
C ALA A 114 0.08 -1.03 -1.51
N HIS A 115 -0.83 -0.07 -1.64
CA HIS A 115 -0.88 0.87 -2.74
C HIS A 115 0.39 1.75 -2.75
N GLU A 116 0.69 2.37 -1.61
CA GLU A 116 1.90 3.21 -1.48
C GLU A 116 3.19 2.39 -1.70
N LEU A 117 3.27 1.19 -1.12
CA LEU A 117 4.39 0.29 -1.36
C LEU A 117 4.46 -0.15 -2.83
N GLY A 118 3.31 -0.29 -3.48
CA GLY A 118 3.18 -0.69 -4.89
C GLY A 118 3.92 0.23 -5.86
N HIS A 119 3.95 1.55 -5.61
CA HIS A 119 4.75 2.47 -6.39
C HIS A 119 6.24 2.11 -6.37
N ALA A 120 6.79 1.87 -5.19
CA ALA A 120 8.20 1.54 -5.04
C ALA A 120 8.54 0.12 -5.55
N VAL A 121 7.65 -0.85 -5.35
CA VAL A 121 7.83 -2.22 -5.88
C VAL A 121 7.79 -2.21 -7.41
N ASP A 122 6.86 -1.46 -8.02
CA ASP A 122 6.75 -1.37 -9.48
C ASP A 122 8.01 -0.77 -10.12
N GLU A 123 8.64 0.17 -9.45
CA GLU A 123 9.88 0.80 -9.90
C GLU A 123 11.08 -0.18 -9.84
N THR A 124 11.21 -0.92 -8.74
CA THR A 124 12.39 -1.76 -8.46
C THR A 124 12.25 -3.19 -8.99
N ALA A 125 11.06 -3.74 -8.98
CA ALA A 125 10.75 -5.13 -9.32
C ALA A 125 9.43 -5.25 -10.12
N PRO A 126 9.33 -4.60 -11.30
CA PRO A 126 8.09 -4.59 -12.08
C PRO A 126 7.65 -6.01 -12.45
N ALA A 127 6.37 -6.31 -12.22
CA ALA A 127 5.80 -7.60 -12.57
C ALA A 127 5.39 -7.68 -14.04
N SER A 128 5.55 -8.87 -14.65
CA SER A 128 5.25 -9.08 -16.07
C SER A 128 3.76 -8.94 -16.42
N TRP A 129 2.87 -9.15 -15.45
CA TRP A 129 1.42 -9.02 -15.60
C TRP A 129 0.93 -7.56 -15.51
N ILE A 130 1.78 -6.61 -15.08
CA ILE A 130 1.45 -5.19 -15.06
C ILE A 130 1.63 -4.57 -16.44
N LYS A 131 0.58 -3.95 -16.97
CA LYS A 131 0.64 -3.28 -18.27
C LYS A 131 1.47 -1.99 -18.17
N ARG A 132 2.51 -1.89 -18.98
CA ARG A 132 3.38 -0.70 -19.06
C ARG A 132 2.64 0.57 -19.48
N SER A 133 1.51 0.45 -20.18
CA SER A 133 0.65 1.57 -20.58
C SER A 133 -0.23 2.10 -19.46
N TRP A 134 -0.30 1.42 -18.31
CA TRP A 134 -1.02 1.93 -17.15
C TRP A 134 -0.25 3.08 -16.49
N SER A 135 -1.01 4.06 -15.97
CA SER A 135 -0.43 5.12 -15.13
C SER A 135 0.22 4.51 -13.87
N PRO A 136 1.14 5.23 -13.20
CA PRO A 136 1.72 4.77 -11.94
C PRO A 136 0.66 4.37 -10.91
N GLU A 137 -0.43 5.12 -10.83
CA GLU A 137 -1.53 4.86 -9.91
C GLU A 137 -2.27 3.53 -10.19
N LEU A 138 -2.53 3.23 -11.47
CA LEU A 138 -3.15 1.95 -11.83
C LEU A 138 -2.21 0.76 -11.54
N ARG A 139 -0.91 0.97 -11.69
CA ARG A 139 0.08 -0.06 -11.35
C ARG A 139 0.16 -0.29 -9.84
N ALA A 140 0.12 0.79 -9.04
CA ALA A 140 0.06 0.71 -7.58
C ALA A 140 -1.24 0.03 -7.10
N ASP A 141 -2.38 0.32 -7.73
CA ASP A 141 -3.65 -0.39 -7.49
C ASP A 141 -3.53 -1.89 -7.72
N ALA A 142 -2.88 -2.30 -8.81
CA ALA A 142 -2.67 -3.70 -9.10
C ALA A 142 -1.79 -4.38 -8.02
N TRP A 143 -0.76 -3.71 -7.51
CA TRP A 143 0.05 -4.19 -6.39
C TRP A 143 -0.75 -4.26 -5.08
N ALA A 144 -1.61 -3.27 -4.80
CA ALA A 144 -2.50 -3.30 -3.64
C ALA A 144 -3.43 -4.52 -3.67
N ALA A 145 -4.05 -4.79 -4.80
CA ALA A 145 -4.93 -5.94 -4.97
C ALA A 145 -4.17 -7.28 -4.94
N CYS A 146 -2.94 -7.32 -5.45
CA CYS A 146 -2.03 -8.46 -5.29
C CYS A 146 -1.77 -8.77 -3.80
N ALA A 147 -1.47 -7.76 -2.99
CA ALA A 147 -1.30 -7.93 -1.55
C ALA A 147 -2.58 -8.46 -0.89
N LEU A 148 -3.76 -7.93 -1.24
CA LEU A 148 -5.04 -8.43 -0.74
C LEU A 148 -5.26 -9.90 -1.10
N ALA A 149 -4.95 -10.33 -2.32
CA ALA A 149 -5.06 -11.73 -2.73
C ALA A 149 -4.18 -12.65 -1.86
N LYS A 150 -2.98 -12.21 -1.50
CA LYS A 150 -2.04 -12.97 -0.64
C LYS A 150 -2.45 -12.99 0.84
N VAL A 151 -2.97 -11.88 1.34
CA VAL A 151 -3.44 -11.76 2.73
C VAL A 151 -4.75 -12.54 2.93
N ARG A 152 -5.53 -12.76 1.87
CA ARG A 152 -6.78 -13.54 1.88
C ARG A 152 -7.80 -13.02 2.91
N PRO A 153 -8.23 -11.76 2.79
CA PRO A 153 -9.26 -11.24 3.67
C PRO A 153 -10.58 -12.00 3.50
N THR A 154 -11.46 -11.88 4.48
CA THR A 154 -12.85 -12.38 4.34
C THR A 154 -13.54 -11.72 3.15
N PRO A 155 -14.62 -12.29 2.60
CA PRO A 155 -15.39 -11.63 1.53
C PRO A 155 -15.88 -10.22 1.88
N SER A 156 -16.27 -9.99 3.14
CA SER A 156 -16.60 -8.64 3.65
C SER A 156 -15.38 -7.74 3.68
N GLY A 157 -14.26 -8.23 4.24
CA GLY A 157 -13.01 -7.46 4.30
C GLY A 157 -12.49 -7.06 2.92
N LEU A 158 -12.61 -7.92 1.90
CA LEU A 158 -12.27 -7.56 0.51
C LEU A 158 -13.17 -6.43 -0.01
N ARG A 159 -14.50 -6.52 0.22
CA ARG A 159 -15.45 -5.47 -0.18
C ARG A 159 -15.12 -4.13 0.50
N GLU A 160 -14.84 -4.16 1.78
CA GLU A 160 -14.48 -2.98 2.58
C GLU A 160 -13.15 -2.38 2.13
N ALA A 161 -12.13 -3.20 1.84
CA ALA A 161 -10.86 -2.74 1.28
C ALA A 161 -11.06 -2.03 -0.07
N LEU A 162 -11.83 -2.61 -0.99
CA LEU A 162 -12.16 -1.99 -2.27
C LEU A 162 -12.96 -0.69 -2.08
N ALA A 163 -13.85 -0.66 -1.08
CA ALA A 163 -14.60 0.54 -0.73
C ALA A 163 -13.69 1.66 -0.22
N ALA A 164 -12.70 1.35 0.61
CA ALA A 164 -11.72 2.32 1.09
C ALA A 164 -10.84 2.87 -0.05
N ILE A 165 -10.28 1.99 -0.91
CA ILE A 165 -9.50 2.40 -2.08
C ILE A 165 -10.29 3.36 -2.97
N ALA A 166 -11.58 3.11 -3.17
CA ALA A 166 -12.40 3.99 -3.98
C ALA A 166 -12.80 5.31 -3.28
N LYS A 167 -12.91 5.31 -1.95
CA LYS A 167 -13.25 6.49 -1.15
C LYS A 167 -12.10 7.46 -1.01
N TYR A 168 -10.89 6.94 -0.99
CA TYR A 168 -9.65 7.71 -0.76
C TYR A 168 -8.70 7.61 -1.97
N PRO A 169 -9.09 8.16 -3.14
CA PRO A 169 -8.21 8.14 -4.30
C PRO A 169 -7.09 9.18 -4.12
N PRO A 170 -5.87 8.93 -4.64
CA PRO A 170 -4.88 9.98 -4.84
C PRO A 170 -5.40 11.10 -5.75
N ALA A 171 -4.86 12.32 -5.58
CA ALA A 171 -5.36 13.51 -6.28
C ALA A 171 -5.31 13.41 -7.81
N ALA A 172 -4.38 12.64 -8.37
CA ALA A 172 -4.17 12.48 -9.82
C ALA A 172 -4.77 11.17 -10.38
N GLN A 173 -5.65 10.48 -9.65
CA GLN A 173 -6.12 9.17 -10.05
C GLN A 173 -7.18 9.17 -11.15
N PRO A 174 -7.14 8.13 -12.03
CA PRO A 174 -8.26 7.79 -12.90
C PRO A 174 -9.52 7.47 -12.09
N GLY A 175 -10.68 7.70 -12.69
CA GLY A 175 -11.96 7.35 -12.08
C GLY A 175 -12.06 5.85 -11.74
N TRP A 176 -12.94 5.49 -10.82
CA TRP A 176 -13.10 4.12 -10.30
C TRP A 176 -13.24 3.05 -11.39
N ASN A 177 -14.00 3.33 -12.44
CA ASN A 177 -14.19 2.38 -13.55
C ASN A 177 -12.88 2.05 -14.30
N ALA A 178 -11.92 2.97 -14.32
CA ALA A 178 -10.60 2.72 -14.92
C ALA A 178 -9.67 1.96 -13.95
N ARG A 179 -9.88 2.10 -12.63
CA ARG A 179 -9.09 1.42 -11.59
C ARG A 179 -9.46 -0.05 -11.41
N LEU A 180 -10.76 -0.38 -11.50
CA LEU A 180 -11.27 -1.75 -11.31
C LEU A 180 -10.52 -2.82 -12.14
N PRO A 181 -10.27 -2.64 -13.44
CA PRO A 181 -9.52 -3.61 -14.23
C PRO A 181 -8.10 -3.86 -13.71
N ALA A 182 -7.40 -2.82 -13.25
CA ALA A 182 -6.05 -2.95 -12.70
C ALA A 182 -6.06 -3.71 -11.37
N LEU A 183 -6.95 -3.34 -10.46
CA LEU A 183 -7.18 -4.06 -9.19
C LEU A 183 -7.53 -5.53 -9.44
N ARG A 184 -8.44 -5.81 -10.38
CA ARG A 184 -8.83 -7.17 -10.71
C ARG A 184 -7.67 -8.02 -11.23
N VAL A 185 -6.87 -7.46 -12.13
CA VAL A 185 -5.67 -8.14 -12.66
C VAL A 185 -4.70 -8.45 -11.53
N GLY A 186 -4.32 -7.47 -10.70
CA GLY A 186 -3.42 -7.71 -9.58
C GLY A 186 -3.93 -8.78 -8.63
N PHE A 187 -5.24 -8.78 -8.31
CA PHE A 187 -5.85 -9.77 -7.45
C PHE A 187 -5.76 -11.18 -8.03
N THR A 188 -6.11 -11.35 -9.32
CA THR A 188 -6.13 -12.68 -9.97
C THR A 188 -4.74 -13.22 -10.25
N GLU A 189 -3.82 -12.39 -10.72
CA GLU A 189 -2.43 -12.78 -10.98
C GLU A 189 -1.68 -13.22 -9.73
N CYS A 190 -2.09 -12.71 -8.58
CA CYS A 190 -1.55 -13.12 -7.27
C CYS A 190 -2.31 -14.29 -6.62
N GLY A 191 -3.23 -14.94 -7.36
CA GLY A 191 -3.91 -16.16 -6.95
C GLY A 191 -5.23 -15.93 -6.21
N GLY A 192 -5.80 -14.72 -6.28
CA GLY A 192 -7.16 -14.45 -5.81
C GLY A 192 -8.23 -14.98 -6.79
N ASP A 193 -9.41 -15.31 -6.26
CA ASP A 193 -10.54 -15.73 -7.08
C ASP A 193 -11.23 -14.50 -7.72
N GLY A 194 -11.16 -14.40 -9.06
CA GLY A 194 -11.78 -13.32 -9.81
C GLY A 194 -13.27 -13.17 -9.56
N SER A 195 -14.01 -14.26 -9.34
CA SER A 195 -15.44 -14.21 -9.06
C SER A 195 -15.70 -13.63 -7.65
N GLN A 196 -14.84 -13.90 -6.68
CA GLN A 196 -14.90 -13.26 -5.36
C GLN A 196 -14.62 -11.75 -5.47
N PHE A 197 -13.62 -11.36 -6.27
CA PHE A 197 -13.35 -9.95 -6.54
C PHE A 197 -14.54 -9.25 -7.17
N ASP A 198 -15.13 -9.82 -8.23
CA ASP A 198 -16.24 -9.23 -8.95
C ASP A 198 -17.48 -9.04 -8.05
N ARG A 199 -17.78 -10.01 -7.18
CA ARG A 199 -18.86 -9.87 -6.17
C ARG A 199 -18.56 -8.77 -5.14
N ALA A 200 -17.29 -8.66 -4.68
CA ALA A 200 -16.90 -7.63 -3.73
C ALA A 200 -16.98 -6.23 -4.35
N ALA A 201 -16.60 -6.09 -5.62
CA ALA A 201 -16.65 -4.83 -6.36
C ALA A 201 -18.09 -4.39 -6.70
N ALA A 202 -18.97 -5.34 -7.03
CA ALA A 202 -20.38 -5.07 -7.35
C ALA A 202 -21.21 -4.57 -6.13
N GLY A 203 -20.82 -4.92 -4.90
CA GLY A 203 -21.49 -4.49 -3.67
C GLY A 203 -21.43 -2.99 -3.36
N LYS A 204 -20.89 -2.17 -4.27
CA LYS A 204 -20.80 -0.71 -4.22
C LYS A 204 -21.96 0.02 -4.89
N GLY A 205 -22.93 -0.69 -5.44
CA GLY A 205 -23.98 -0.12 -6.29
C GLY A 205 -25.26 0.34 -5.56
N ASN A 206 -25.21 0.53 -4.23
CA ASN A 206 -26.37 1.10 -3.51
C ASN A 206 -25.92 2.19 -2.53
#